data_4c26617cc447c289cd60e6965d025387
#
_entry.id   4c26617cc447c289cd60e6965d025387
#
_cell.length_a   1.000
_cell.length_b   1.000
_cell.length_c   1.000
_cell.angle_alpha   90.00
_cell.angle_beta   90.00
_cell.angle_gamma   90.00
#
_symmetry.space_group_name_H-M   'P 1'
#
loop_
_entity.id
_entity.type
_entity.pdbx_description
1 polymer ?
#
loop_
_entity_poly.entity_id
_entity_poly.type
_entity_poly.pdbx_seq_one_letter_code
_entity_poly.pdbx_strand_id
1 'polypeptide(L)'
;MTDNRAMPRILLIDDDEHLAPPLASYFARFDFVLDSALRPSVGLAKLRGGGYDAAILDVMLPEMDGFALCREIRKQSDIPIVMLTARGEVMDRVVGLELGADDYLPKPFEPRELVARVQTILRRQRAASAAAAAMSAQTPAGASTSRRVFDGLTIDLDKREVQRQGERVELTGTEFELLALLASEPGKVFGRDDILNRLRGHEAELYSRAVDIVISRLRKKLEPLDCIKTLRNAGYALAVGKSGAA
;
A
#
# COMPACT_ATOMS: atom_id res chain seq x y z
N MET A 1 -22.09 -21.72 -5.01
CA MET A 1 -22.56 -20.49 -4.34
C MET A 1 -21.70 -19.36 -4.84
N THR A 2 -22.18 -18.62 -5.82
CA THR A 2 -21.48 -17.47 -6.40
C THR A 2 -21.50 -16.34 -5.38
N ASP A 3 -20.33 -15.96 -4.89
CA ASP A 3 -20.14 -14.79 -4.02
C ASP A 3 -20.63 -13.54 -4.79
N ASN A 4 -21.76 -12.97 -4.36
CA ASN A 4 -22.38 -11.79 -4.97
C ASN A 4 -21.63 -10.50 -4.56
N ARG A 5 -20.31 -10.47 -4.71
CA ARG A 5 -19.52 -9.25 -4.53
C ARG A 5 -19.55 -8.46 -5.81
N ALA A 6 -19.95 -7.20 -5.73
CA ALA A 6 -19.83 -6.25 -6.83
C ALA A 6 -18.39 -6.29 -7.37
N MET A 7 -18.24 -6.25 -8.72
CA MET A 7 -16.93 -6.20 -9.37
C MET A 7 -16.12 -5.01 -8.83
N PRO A 8 -14.84 -5.20 -8.49
CA PRO A 8 -14.03 -4.09 -8.02
C PRO A 8 -13.93 -2.99 -9.07
N ARG A 9 -14.09 -1.76 -8.61
CA ARG A 9 -14.04 -0.58 -9.47
C ARG A 9 -12.69 0.12 -9.33
N ILE A 10 -12.05 0.33 -10.46
CA ILE A 10 -10.74 0.96 -10.57
C ILE A 10 -10.90 2.29 -11.28
N LEU A 11 -10.32 3.35 -10.74
CA LEU A 11 -10.29 4.65 -11.40
C LEU A 11 -8.92 4.88 -12.03
N LEU A 12 -8.88 5.03 -13.36
CA LEU A 12 -7.71 5.51 -14.09
C LEU A 12 -7.79 7.04 -14.24
N ILE A 13 -6.74 7.74 -13.83
CA ILE A 13 -6.58 9.18 -14.07
C ILE A 13 -5.36 9.37 -14.96
N ASP A 14 -5.60 9.64 -16.23
CA ASP A 14 -4.60 9.75 -17.29
C ASP A 14 -5.17 10.65 -18.37
N ASP A 15 -4.41 11.60 -18.91
CA ASP A 15 -4.87 12.56 -19.90
C ASP A 15 -4.91 11.99 -21.33
N ASP A 16 -4.37 10.78 -21.53
CA ASP A 16 -4.50 10.05 -22.80
C ASP A 16 -5.89 9.40 -22.90
N GLU A 17 -6.78 10.02 -23.69
CA GLU A 17 -8.13 9.50 -23.96
C GLU A 17 -8.14 8.13 -24.68
N HIS A 18 -7.04 7.76 -25.35
CA HIS A 18 -6.92 6.49 -26.06
C HIS A 18 -6.48 5.33 -25.17
N LEU A 19 -5.93 5.61 -23.99
CA LEU A 19 -5.44 4.59 -23.07
C LEU A 19 -6.58 3.83 -22.36
N ALA A 20 -7.61 4.54 -21.93
CA ALA A 20 -8.69 3.98 -21.13
C ALA A 20 -9.54 2.91 -21.83
N PRO A 21 -10.00 3.06 -23.10
CA PRO A 21 -10.90 2.11 -23.74
C PRO A 21 -10.30 0.69 -23.88
N PRO A 22 -9.07 0.50 -24.41
CA PRO A 22 -8.48 -0.84 -24.50
C PRO A 22 -8.19 -1.44 -23.13
N LEU A 23 -7.76 -0.62 -22.15
CA LEU A 23 -7.55 -1.08 -20.77
C LEU A 23 -8.86 -1.52 -20.13
N ALA A 24 -9.96 -0.78 -20.27
CA ALA A 24 -11.26 -1.16 -19.72
C ALA A 24 -11.72 -2.51 -20.27
N SER A 25 -11.58 -2.72 -21.59
CA SER A 25 -11.88 -3.99 -22.22
C SER A 25 -11.00 -5.15 -21.70
N TYR A 26 -9.75 -4.87 -21.40
CA TYR A 26 -8.84 -5.85 -20.85
C TYR A 26 -9.14 -6.16 -19.37
N PHE A 27 -9.40 -5.15 -18.55
CA PHE A 27 -9.75 -5.27 -17.12
C PHE A 27 -11.05 -6.05 -16.92
N ALA A 28 -12.04 -5.87 -17.81
CA ALA A 28 -13.31 -6.60 -17.77
C ALA A 28 -13.12 -8.14 -17.88
N ARG A 29 -12.05 -8.61 -18.53
CA ARG A 29 -11.73 -10.05 -18.62
C ARG A 29 -11.30 -10.66 -17.28
N PHE A 30 -11.01 -9.83 -16.29
CA PHE A 30 -10.57 -10.19 -14.94
C PHE A 30 -11.57 -9.73 -13.88
N ASP A 31 -12.83 -9.50 -14.27
CA ASP A 31 -13.92 -9.08 -13.40
C ASP A 31 -13.66 -7.73 -12.70
N PHE A 32 -12.99 -6.78 -13.39
CA PHE A 32 -12.82 -5.41 -12.96
C PHE A 32 -13.62 -4.44 -13.81
N VAL A 33 -14.14 -3.40 -13.17
CA VAL A 33 -14.69 -2.22 -13.86
C VAL A 33 -13.65 -1.12 -13.83
N LEU A 34 -13.19 -0.65 -14.99
CA LEU A 34 -12.28 0.47 -15.12
C LEU A 34 -13.04 1.71 -15.57
N ASP A 35 -13.13 2.70 -14.70
CA ASP A 35 -13.58 4.04 -15.04
C ASP A 35 -12.37 4.93 -15.30
N SER A 36 -12.54 6.01 -16.06
CA SER A 36 -11.45 6.96 -16.35
C SER A 36 -11.82 8.41 -16.06
N ALA A 37 -10.79 9.22 -15.86
CA ALA A 37 -10.85 10.66 -15.78
C ALA A 37 -9.63 11.25 -16.49
N LEU A 38 -9.83 12.21 -17.38
CA LEU A 38 -8.75 12.84 -18.14
C LEU A 38 -8.07 14.00 -17.39
N ARG A 39 -8.58 14.34 -16.22
CA ARG A 39 -8.08 15.46 -15.40
C ARG A 39 -8.08 15.12 -13.92
N PRO A 40 -7.09 15.57 -13.16
CA PRO A 40 -7.00 15.41 -11.71
C PRO A 40 -8.25 15.89 -10.97
N SER A 41 -8.78 17.06 -11.32
CA SER A 41 -9.98 17.62 -10.68
C SER A 41 -11.20 16.71 -10.81
N VAL A 42 -11.42 16.11 -11.99
CA VAL A 42 -12.50 15.17 -12.26
C VAL A 42 -12.25 13.86 -11.48
N GLY A 43 -11.01 13.37 -11.48
CA GLY A 43 -10.62 12.18 -10.75
C GLY A 43 -10.86 12.31 -9.24
N LEU A 44 -10.44 13.43 -8.64
CA LEU A 44 -10.70 13.72 -7.23
C LEU A 44 -12.19 13.78 -6.91
N ALA A 45 -12.98 14.41 -7.77
CA ALA A 45 -14.44 14.46 -7.59
C ALA A 45 -15.07 13.05 -7.60
N LYS A 46 -14.64 12.17 -8.53
CA LYS A 46 -15.08 10.78 -8.60
C LYS A 46 -14.67 10.00 -7.35
N LEU A 47 -13.42 10.13 -6.86
CA LEU A 47 -12.95 9.45 -5.66
C LEU A 47 -13.71 9.89 -4.40
N ARG A 48 -14.03 11.18 -4.27
CA ARG A 48 -14.86 11.70 -3.17
C ARG A 48 -16.27 11.15 -3.19
N GLY A 49 -16.83 10.88 -4.38
CA GLY A 49 -18.11 10.20 -4.52
C GLY A 49 -18.10 8.75 -4.04
N GLY A 50 -16.93 8.18 -3.82
CA GLY A 50 -16.74 6.83 -3.30
C GLY A 50 -16.98 5.72 -4.32
N GLY A 51 -16.85 4.47 -3.86
CA GLY A 51 -17.14 3.27 -4.65
C GLY A 51 -16.00 2.81 -5.55
N TYR A 52 -14.77 3.29 -5.35
CA TYR A 52 -13.58 2.77 -6.00
C TYR A 52 -12.72 1.96 -5.01
N ASP A 53 -12.19 0.85 -5.50
CA ASP A 53 -11.35 -0.09 -4.74
C ASP A 53 -9.85 0.20 -4.94
N ALA A 54 -9.46 0.82 -6.05
CA ALA A 54 -8.10 1.27 -6.33
C ALA A 54 -8.09 2.45 -7.32
N ALA A 55 -7.00 3.19 -7.35
CA ALA A 55 -6.73 4.23 -8.32
C ALA A 55 -5.43 3.94 -9.09
N ILE A 56 -5.42 4.29 -10.38
CA ILE A 56 -4.24 4.29 -11.24
C ILE A 56 -4.04 5.74 -11.67
N LEU A 57 -2.84 6.29 -11.44
CA LEU A 57 -2.54 7.69 -11.70
C LEU A 57 -1.37 7.82 -12.66
N ASP A 58 -1.54 8.58 -13.73
CA ASP A 58 -0.38 9.03 -14.48
C ASP A 58 0.40 10.09 -13.70
N VAL A 59 1.71 10.12 -13.88
CA VAL A 59 2.58 11.15 -13.30
C VAL A 59 2.45 12.46 -14.07
N MET A 60 2.37 12.38 -15.38
CA MET A 60 2.34 13.57 -16.27
C MET A 60 0.90 13.97 -16.56
N LEU A 61 0.25 14.63 -15.60
CA LEU A 61 -1.13 15.09 -15.73
C LEU A 61 -1.21 16.62 -15.91
N PRO A 62 -2.23 17.14 -16.60
CA PRO A 62 -2.53 18.57 -16.61
C PRO A 62 -3.04 19.03 -15.22
N GLU A 63 -3.11 20.33 -14.99
CA GLU A 63 -3.59 20.96 -13.75
C GLU A 63 -2.66 20.73 -12.53
N MET A 64 -2.34 19.48 -12.21
CA MET A 64 -1.38 19.08 -11.17
C MET A 64 -0.74 17.74 -11.53
N ASP A 65 0.52 17.58 -11.23
CA ASP A 65 1.23 16.32 -11.46
C ASP A 65 0.64 15.16 -10.62
N GLY A 66 0.86 13.92 -11.06
CA GLY A 66 0.35 12.74 -10.39
C GLY A 66 0.85 12.58 -8.96
N PHE A 67 2.01 13.14 -8.62
CA PHE A 67 2.54 13.12 -7.25
C PHE A 67 1.76 14.05 -6.34
N ALA A 68 1.43 15.28 -6.81
CA ALA A 68 0.57 16.20 -6.09
C ALA A 68 -0.82 15.60 -5.92
N LEU A 69 -1.35 14.95 -6.97
CA LEU A 69 -2.64 14.26 -6.92
C LEU A 69 -2.64 13.13 -5.89
N CYS A 70 -1.59 12.30 -5.86
CA CYS A 70 -1.44 11.23 -4.87
C CYS A 70 -1.46 11.80 -3.44
N ARG A 71 -0.76 12.90 -3.17
CA ARG A 71 -0.79 13.58 -1.87
C ARG A 71 -2.20 14.06 -1.50
N GLU A 72 -2.93 14.64 -2.45
CA GLU A 72 -4.30 15.10 -2.20
C GLU A 72 -5.26 13.94 -1.89
N ILE A 73 -5.13 12.81 -2.60
CA ILE A 73 -5.90 11.61 -2.32
C ILE A 73 -5.57 11.09 -0.92
N ARG A 74 -4.29 11.04 -0.54
CA ARG A 74 -3.84 10.53 0.77
C ARG A 74 -4.28 11.37 1.97
N LYS A 75 -4.68 12.61 1.77
CA LYS A 75 -5.30 13.41 2.84
C LYS A 75 -6.71 12.93 3.22
N GLN A 76 -7.36 12.15 2.37
CA GLN A 76 -8.78 11.81 2.49
C GLN A 76 -9.05 10.30 2.36
N SER A 77 -8.09 9.50 1.88
CA SER A 77 -8.31 8.10 1.57
C SER A 77 -7.01 7.28 1.53
N ASP A 78 -7.10 6.07 2.08
CA ASP A 78 -6.05 5.04 1.98
C ASP A 78 -6.28 4.07 0.82
N ILE A 79 -7.09 4.46 -0.19
CA ILE A 79 -7.32 3.66 -1.39
C ILE A 79 -5.98 3.26 -2.02
N PRO A 80 -5.79 2.00 -2.43
CA PRO A 80 -4.57 1.59 -3.13
C PRO A 80 -4.32 2.41 -4.40
N ILE A 81 -3.08 2.85 -4.58
CA ILE A 81 -2.66 3.68 -5.72
C ILE A 81 -1.52 3.01 -6.46
N VAL A 82 -1.69 2.80 -7.77
CA VAL A 82 -0.63 2.46 -8.72
C VAL A 82 -0.31 3.69 -9.55
N MET A 83 0.96 4.07 -9.64
CA MET A 83 1.37 5.18 -10.49
C MET A 83 1.94 4.68 -11.82
N LEU A 84 1.55 5.33 -12.90
CA LEU A 84 2.13 5.14 -14.23
C LEU A 84 3.18 6.22 -14.45
N THR A 85 4.40 5.85 -14.85
CA THR A 85 5.51 6.80 -15.01
C THR A 85 6.12 6.70 -16.41
N ALA A 86 6.62 7.80 -16.95
CA ALA A 86 7.45 7.75 -18.15
C ALA A 86 8.78 7.01 -17.85
N ARG A 87 9.30 6.32 -18.87
CA ARG A 87 10.53 5.54 -18.76
C ARG A 87 11.73 6.47 -18.51
N GLY A 88 12.46 6.29 -17.41
CA GLY A 88 13.80 6.84 -17.25
C GLY A 88 14.13 7.57 -15.95
N GLU A 89 13.18 8.01 -15.15
CA GLU A 89 13.52 8.74 -13.94
C GLU A 89 13.39 7.87 -12.70
N VAL A 90 14.55 7.34 -12.26
CA VAL A 90 14.67 6.66 -10.94
C VAL A 90 14.18 7.58 -9.82
N MET A 91 14.31 8.89 -10.02
CA MET A 91 13.83 9.91 -9.08
C MET A 91 12.30 9.93 -8.98
N ASP A 92 11.56 9.77 -10.06
CA ASP A 92 10.08 9.76 -10.03
C ASP A 92 9.52 8.60 -9.23
N ARG A 93 10.19 7.43 -9.30
CA ARG A 93 9.82 6.25 -8.52
C ARG A 93 10.07 6.44 -7.02
N VAL A 94 11.15 7.11 -6.69
CA VAL A 94 11.53 7.43 -5.30
C VAL A 94 10.53 8.42 -4.73
N VAL A 95 10.27 9.52 -5.43
CA VAL A 95 9.35 10.59 -5.00
C VAL A 95 7.93 10.07 -4.83
N GLY A 96 7.44 9.26 -5.74
CA GLY A 96 6.06 8.81 -5.64
C GLY A 96 5.82 7.79 -4.52
N LEU A 97 6.82 6.93 -4.22
CA LEU A 97 6.75 6.09 -3.02
C LEU A 97 6.81 6.94 -1.76
N GLU A 98 7.58 8.03 -1.73
CA GLU A 98 7.56 9.02 -0.65
C GLU A 98 6.18 9.64 -0.44
N LEU A 99 5.39 9.76 -1.50
CA LEU A 99 4.09 10.42 -1.48
C LEU A 99 2.90 9.48 -1.21
N GLY A 100 3.13 8.18 -1.06
CA GLY A 100 2.09 7.25 -0.63
C GLY A 100 1.54 6.30 -1.69
N ALA A 101 2.10 6.24 -2.87
CA ALA A 101 1.74 5.20 -3.83
C ALA A 101 2.10 3.80 -3.32
N ASP A 102 1.28 2.82 -3.65
CA ASP A 102 1.48 1.42 -3.26
C ASP A 102 2.29 0.65 -4.29
N ASP A 103 2.25 1.07 -5.56
CA ASP A 103 3.07 0.47 -6.63
C ASP A 103 3.32 1.46 -7.78
N TYR A 104 4.27 1.10 -8.67
CA TYR A 104 4.69 1.85 -9.84
C TYR A 104 4.80 0.96 -11.06
N LEU A 105 4.40 1.49 -12.22
CA LEU A 105 4.54 0.82 -13.50
C LEU A 105 5.07 1.80 -14.55
N PRO A 106 6.25 1.56 -15.14
CA PRO A 106 6.78 2.43 -16.19
C PRO A 106 6.00 2.26 -17.50
N LYS A 107 5.74 3.36 -18.20
CA LYS A 107 5.26 3.38 -19.59
C LYS A 107 6.47 3.21 -20.55
N PRO A 108 6.37 2.42 -21.62
CA PRO A 108 5.22 1.59 -22.00
C PRO A 108 5.13 0.31 -21.16
N PHE A 109 3.92 -0.16 -20.92
CA PHE A 109 3.64 -1.36 -20.12
C PHE A 109 2.69 -2.31 -20.86
N GLU A 110 2.73 -3.57 -20.47
CA GLU A 110 1.75 -4.55 -20.93
C GLU A 110 0.48 -4.48 -20.05
N PRO A 111 -0.74 -4.48 -20.63
CA PRO A 111 -1.99 -4.47 -19.85
C PRO A 111 -2.06 -5.59 -18.81
N ARG A 112 -1.46 -6.75 -19.12
CA ARG A 112 -1.37 -7.90 -18.20
C ARG A 112 -0.60 -7.56 -16.92
N GLU A 113 0.48 -6.80 -17.04
CA GLU A 113 1.29 -6.40 -15.89
C GLU A 113 0.51 -5.46 -14.98
N LEU A 114 -0.17 -4.46 -15.54
CA LEU A 114 -1.00 -3.53 -14.77
C LEU A 114 -2.11 -4.26 -14.02
N VAL A 115 -2.83 -5.18 -14.68
CA VAL A 115 -3.86 -6.01 -14.03
C VAL A 115 -3.26 -6.85 -12.90
N ALA A 116 -2.11 -7.49 -13.09
CA ALA A 116 -1.48 -8.31 -12.07
C ALA A 116 -1.09 -7.49 -10.83
N ARG A 117 -0.61 -6.25 -11.01
CA ARG A 117 -0.29 -5.32 -9.93
C ARG A 117 -1.56 -4.91 -9.15
N VAL A 118 -2.61 -4.50 -9.87
CA VAL A 118 -3.90 -4.16 -9.27
C VAL A 118 -4.49 -5.34 -8.51
N GLN A 119 -4.48 -6.54 -9.08
CA GLN A 119 -4.93 -7.75 -8.39
C GLN A 119 -4.15 -8.01 -7.10
N THR A 120 -2.84 -7.81 -7.14
CA THR A 120 -1.96 -8.05 -5.99
C THR A 120 -2.29 -7.10 -4.84
N ILE A 121 -2.42 -5.80 -5.10
CA ILE A 121 -2.73 -4.81 -4.06
C ILE A 121 -4.16 -5.01 -3.50
N LEU A 122 -5.14 -5.30 -4.36
CA LEU A 122 -6.52 -5.57 -3.93
C LEU A 122 -6.64 -6.88 -3.13
N ARG A 123 -5.94 -7.93 -3.53
CA ARG A 123 -5.92 -9.20 -2.78
C ARG A 123 -5.38 -8.98 -1.36
N ARG A 124 -4.33 -8.20 -1.21
CA ARG A 124 -3.76 -7.83 0.09
C ARG A 124 -4.77 -7.08 0.95
N GLN A 125 -5.46 -6.11 0.38
CA GLN A 125 -6.49 -5.34 1.08
C GLN A 125 -7.69 -6.23 1.50
N ARG A 126 -8.13 -7.14 0.61
CA ARG A 126 -9.24 -8.08 0.89
C ARG A 126 -8.89 -9.13 1.93
N ALA A 127 -7.70 -9.71 1.88
CA ALA A 127 -7.23 -10.63 2.90
C ALA A 127 -7.27 -9.98 4.29
N ALA A 128 -6.95 -8.70 4.35
CA ALA A 128 -7.06 -7.89 5.54
C ALA A 128 -8.48 -7.71 6.05
N SER A 129 -9.40 -7.35 5.14
CA SER A 129 -10.81 -7.12 5.49
C SER A 129 -11.55 -8.42 5.84
N ALA A 130 -11.21 -9.54 5.17
CA ALA A 130 -11.79 -10.85 5.45
C ALA A 130 -11.37 -11.41 6.81
N ALA A 131 -10.09 -11.20 7.21
CA ALA A 131 -9.62 -11.55 8.54
C ALA A 131 -10.35 -10.74 9.62
N ALA A 132 -10.58 -9.44 9.39
CA ALA A 132 -11.34 -8.59 10.30
C ALA A 132 -12.81 -9.02 10.43
N ALA A 133 -13.45 -9.44 9.33
CA ALA A 133 -14.85 -9.88 9.32
C ALA A 133 -15.07 -11.25 9.97
N ALA A 134 -14.11 -12.18 9.83
CA ALA A 134 -14.20 -13.53 10.42
C ALA A 134 -14.10 -13.49 11.95
N MET A 135 -13.46 -12.46 12.53
CA MET A 135 -13.30 -12.34 13.98
C MET A 135 -14.46 -11.61 14.68
N SER A 136 -15.28 -10.84 13.95
CA SER A 136 -16.49 -10.24 14.54
C SER A 136 -17.58 -11.26 14.87
N ALA A 137 -17.45 -12.51 14.39
CA ALA A 137 -18.45 -13.58 14.57
C ALA A 137 -18.09 -14.58 15.71
N GLN A 138 -16.94 -14.49 16.35
CA GLN A 138 -16.52 -15.44 17.41
C GLN A 138 -15.86 -14.73 18.57
N THR A 139 -16.59 -14.49 19.66
CA THR A 139 -16.01 -14.32 21.00
C THR A 139 -16.01 -15.70 21.65
N PRO A 140 -14.89 -16.25 22.14
CA PRO A 140 -14.49 -16.02 23.52
C PRO A 140 -12.97 -15.89 23.75
N ALA A 141 -12.62 -15.36 24.90
CA ALA A 141 -11.29 -15.14 25.44
C ALA A 141 -10.33 -16.31 25.26
N GLY A 142 -9.30 -16.07 24.43
CA GLY A 142 -8.12 -16.88 24.29
C GLY A 142 -7.07 -16.04 23.59
N ALA A 143 -5.85 -15.95 24.14
CA ALA A 143 -4.77 -15.10 23.66
C ALA A 143 -4.58 -15.26 22.14
N SER A 144 -5.03 -14.30 21.35
CA SER A 144 -4.90 -14.34 19.89
C SER A 144 -3.44 -14.11 19.51
N THR A 145 -2.84 -15.11 18.88
CA THR A 145 -1.48 -15.09 18.31
C THR A 145 -1.27 -14.01 17.23
N SER A 146 -2.33 -13.32 16.83
CA SER A 146 -2.33 -12.29 15.79
C SER A 146 -2.08 -10.87 16.32
N ARG A 147 -2.21 -10.65 17.62
CA ARG A 147 -1.92 -9.35 18.26
C ARG A 147 -0.51 -9.35 18.82
N ARG A 148 0.33 -8.47 18.33
CA ARG A 148 1.69 -8.26 18.80
C ARG A 148 1.75 -6.98 19.62
N VAL A 149 2.19 -7.11 20.87
CA VAL A 149 2.30 -5.98 21.79
C VAL A 149 3.77 -5.76 22.13
N PHE A 150 4.22 -4.56 21.89
CA PHE A 150 5.56 -4.08 22.19
C PHE A 150 5.44 -2.83 23.07
N ASP A 151 6.54 -2.35 23.61
CA ASP A 151 6.54 -1.14 24.44
C ASP A 151 6.01 0.08 23.63
N GLY A 152 4.81 0.50 23.97
CA GLY A 152 4.11 1.59 23.31
C GLY A 152 3.56 1.30 21.90
N LEU A 153 3.78 0.10 21.33
CA LEU A 153 3.31 -0.28 20.00
C LEU A 153 2.46 -1.54 20.06
N THR A 154 1.26 -1.48 19.55
CA THR A 154 0.39 -2.64 19.37
C THR A 154 0.07 -2.82 17.89
N ILE A 155 0.26 -4.02 17.37
CA ILE A 155 -0.02 -4.38 15.99
C ILE A 155 -1.03 -5.51 16.00
N ASP A 156 -2.21 -5.27 15.48
CA ASP A 156 -3.24 -6.29 15.26
C ASP A 156 -3.17 -6.72 13.79
N LEU A 157 -2.65 -7.91 13.55
CA LEU A 157 -2.43 -8.42 12.19
C LEU A 157 -3.74 -8.77 11.48
N ASP A 158 -4.75 -9.18 12.24
CA ASP A 158 -6.04 -9.59 11.67
C ASP A 158 -6.87 -8.35 11.28
N LYS A 159 -6.89 -7.35 12.14
CA LYS A 159 -7.59 -6.10 11.87
C LYS A 159 -6.79 -5.13 11.02
N ARG A 160 -5.50 -5.41 10.78
CA ARG A 160 -4.52 -4.48 10.21
C ARG A 160 -4.52 -3.11 10.89
N GLU A 161 -4.68 -3.13 12.18
CA GLU A 161 -4.67 -1.93 13.02
C GLU A 161 -3.36 -1.80 13.76
N VAL A 162 -2.87 -0.59 13.82
CA VAL A 162 -1.67 -0.24 14.58
C VAL A 162 -2.05 0.84 15.59
N GLN A 163 -1.63 0.63 16.83
CA GLN A 163 -1.77 1.61 17.89
C GLN A 163 -0.40 1.98 18.44
N ARG A 164 -0.16 3.25 18.57
CA ARG A 164 1.01 3.86 19.17
C ARG A 164 0.58 4.53 20.47
N GLN A 165 1.09 4.06 21.61
CA GLN A 165 0.73 4.56 22.93
C GLN A 165 -0.81 4.57 23.17
N GLY A 166 -1.53 3.61 22.59
CA GLY A 166 -2.99 3.50 22.67
C GLY A 166 -3.76 4.30 21.63
N GLU A 167 -3.11 5.16 20.86
CA GLU A 167 -3.72 5.92 19.76
C GLU A 167 -3.61 5.15 18.45
N ARG A 168 -4.68 5.10 17.66
CA ARG A 168 -4.70 4.48 16.35
C ARG A 168 -3.82 5.27 15.37
N VAL A 169 -2.96 4.55 14.64
CA VAL A 169 -2.11 5.10 13.57
C VAL A 169 -2.60 4.57 12.23
N GLU A 170 -2.94 5.46 11.32
CA GLU A 170 -3.32 5.09 9.95
C GLU A 170 -2.09 4.82 9.10
N LEU A 171 -1.99 3.59 8.61
CA LEU A 171 -0.91 3.14 7.73
C LEU A 171 -1.49 2.75 6.37
N THR A 172 -0.76 3.06 5.30
CA THR A 172 -1.05 2.48 3.98
C THR A 172 -0.80 0.97 3.98
N GLY A 173 -1.33 0.26 2.98
CA GLY A 173 -1.14 -1.18 2.87
C GLY A 173 0.33 -1.60 2.94
N THR A 174 1.19 -0.90 2.19
CA THR A 174 2.64 -1.16 2.14
C THR A 174 3.34 -0.87 3.46
N GLU A 175 2.98 0.23 4.14
CA GLU A 175 3.53 0.58 5.46
C GLU A 175 3.16 -0.46 6.52
N PHE A 176 1.91 -0.92 6.49
CA PHE A 176 1.46 -1.96 7.41
C PHE A 176 2.19 -3.29 7.17
N GLU A 177 2.32 -3.73 5.92
CA GLU A 177 3.02 -4.97 5.57
C GLU A 177 4.49 -4.93 5.99
N LEU A 178 5.16 -3.78 5.77
CA LEU A 178 6.53 -3.60 6.22
C LEU A 178 6.64 -3.70 7.75
N LEU A 179 5.76 -3.02 8.47
CA LEU A 179 5.74 -3.08 9.92
C LEU A 179 5.45 -4.50 10.43
N ALA A 180 4.48 -5.18 9.83
CA ALA A 180 4.13 -6.57 10.15
C ALA A 180 5.29 -7.53 9.88
N LEU A 181 6.03 -7.31 8.78
CA LEU A 181 7.25 -8.06 8.46
C LEU A 181 8.32 -7.86 9.53
N LEU A 182 8.65 -6.61 9.87
CA LEU A 182 9.66 -6.32 10.90
C LEU A 182 9.24 -6.86 12.27
N ALA A 183 7.95 -6.81 12.57
CA ALA A 183 7.38 -7.33 13.80
C ALA A 183 7.25 -8.86 13.82
N SER A 184 7.43 -9.56 12.69
CA SER A 184 7.38 -11.03 12.66
C SER A 184 8.51 -11.68 13.43
N GLU A 185 9.69 -11.06 13.40
CA GLU A 185 10.89 -11.52 14.11
C GLU A 185 11.60 -10.27 14.72
N PRO A 186 11.12 -9.79 15.88
CA PRO A 186 11.69 -8.59 16.52
C PRO A 186 13.17 -8.78 16.83
N GLY A 187 13.97 -7.76 16.52
CA GLY A 187 15.43 -7.79 16.66
C GLY A 187 16.18 -8.40 15.48
N LYS A 188 15.49 -9.14 14.60
CA LYS A 188 16.09 -9.63 13.36
C LYS A 188 16.29 -8.51 12.38
N VAL A 189 17.44 -8.51 11.73
CA VAL A 189 17.77 -7.57 10.65
C VAL A 189 17.25 -8.13 9.34
N PHE A 190 16.40 -7.38 8.68
CA PHE A 190 15.93 -7.66 7.33
C PHE A 190 16.70 -6.79 6.34
N GLY A 191 17.38 -7.42 5.38
CA GLY A 191 18.05 -6.73 4.29
C GLY A 191 17.02 -6.01 3.38
N ARG A 192 17.48 -4.98 2.66
CA ARG A 192 16.60 -4.26 1.72
C ARG A 192 16.00 -5.19 0.67
N ASP A 193 16.81 -6.08 0.13
CA ASP A 193 16.38 -7.05 -0.89
C ASP A 193 15.41 -8.08 -0.30
N ASP A 194 15.62 -8.52 0.94
CA ASP A 194 14.70 -9.41 1.65
C ASP A 194 13.34 -8.76 1.87
N ILE A 195 13.33 -7.48 2.27
CA ILE A 195 12.12 -6.69 2.45
C ILE A 195 11.38 -6.56 1.12
N LEU A 196 12.09 -6.21 0.05
CA LEU A 196 11.50 -6.06 -1.28
C LEU A 196 10.90 -7.38 -1.79
N ASN A 197 11.65 -8.46 -1.70
CA ASN A 197 11.19 -9.79 -2.14
C ASN A 197 9.94 -10.25 -1.40
N ARG A 198 9.84 -9.95 -0.10
CA ARG A 198 8.67 -10.32 0.70
C ARG A 198 7.47 -9.41 0.48
N LEU A 199 7.70 -8.13 0.18
CA LEU A 199 6.63 -7.18 -0.08
C LEU A 199 6.12 -7.24 -1.54
N ARG A 200 6.95 -7.60 -2.53
CA ARG A 200 6.62 -7.47 -3.96
C ARG A 200 6.82 -8.70 -4.83
N GLY A 201 7.46 -9.79 -4.33
CA GLY A 201 7.83 -10.95 -5.17
C GLY A 201 9.10 -10.70 -6.00
N HIS A 202 9.38 -11.58 -6.97
CA HIS A 202 10.70 -11.78 -7.60
C HIS A 202 11.29 -10.66 -8.49
N GLU A 203 10.73 -9.45 -8.55
CA GLU A 203 11.26 -8.35 -9.39
C GLU A 203 12.07 -7.31 -8.58
N ALA A 204 12.93 -7.76 -7.69
CA ALA A 204 13.54 -6.96 -6.63
C ALA A 204 14.70 -6.00 -7.02
N GLU A 205 15.31 -6.12 -8.20
CA GLU A 205 16.61 -5.47 -8.47
C GLU A 205 16.60 -3.93 -8.60
N LEU A 206 15.43 -3.30 -8.76
CA LEU A 206 15.35 -1.85 -9.04
C LEU A 206 14.88 -0.97 -7.87
N TYR A 207 14.60 -1.53 -6.68
CA TYR A 207 13.80 -0.82 -5.68
C TYR A 207 14.40 -0.69 -4.27
N SER A 208 15.69 -0.87 -4.08
CA SER A 208 16.32 -0.81 -2.75
C SER A 208 16.07 0.52 -2.01
N ARG A 209 16.01 1.63 -2.75
CA ARG A 209 15.69 2.95 -2.18
C ARG A 209 14.22 3.10 -1.76
N ALA A 210 13.31 2.34 -2.36
CA ALA A 210 11.90 2.37 -1.99
C ALA A 210 11.67 1.92 -0.54
N VAL A 211 12.45 0.96 -0.06
CA VAL A 211 12.40 0.51 1.34
C VAL A 211 12.76 1.63 2.30
N ASP A 212 13.82 2.37 2.01
CA ASP A 212 14.31 3.45 2.87
C ASP A 212 13.24 4.54 3.05
N ILE A 213 12.47 4.79 2.01
CA ILE A 213 11.38 5.77 1.99
C ILE A 213 10.19 5.31 2.83
N VAL A 214 9.74 4.07 2.61
CA VAL A 214 8.63 3.51 3.41
C VAL A 214 9.03 3.46 4.89
N ILE A 215 10.27 3.11 5.21
CA ILE A 215 10.82 3.16 6.57
C ILE A 215 10.78 4.58 7.14
N SER A 216 11.20 5.60 6.36
CA SER A 216 11.18 6.99 6.81
C SER A 216 9.77 7.45 7.17
N ARG A 217 8.79 7.16 6.31
CA ARG A 217 7.38 7.49 6.55
C ARG A 217 6.81 6.75 7.75
N LEU A 218 7.11 5.46 7.84
CA LEU A 218 6.66 4.64 8.95
C LEU A 218 7.21 5.15 10.29
N ARG A 219 8.48 5.53 10.35
CA ARG A 219 9.08 6.19 11.53
C ARG A 219 8.34 7.46 11.91
N LYS A 220 8.08 8.34 10.94
CA LYS A 220 7.36 9.59 11.17
C LYS A 220 5.96 9.35 11.74
N LYS A 221 5.24 8.34 11.24
CA LYS A 221 3.91 7.98 11.74
C LYS A 221 3.96 7.34 13.13
N LEU A 222 5.04 6.67 13.47
CA LEU A 222 5.24 6.01 14.76
C LEU A 222 5.89 6.91 15.81
N GLU A 223 6.31 8.15 15.49
CA GLU A 223 6.81 9.10 16.49
C GLU A 223 5.82 9.26 17.66
N PRO A 224 6.29 9.31 18.93
CA PRO A 224 7.69 9.40 19.36
C PRO A 224 8.43 8.05 19.51
N LEU A 225 7.86 6.93 19.06
CA LEU A 225 8.50 5.62 19.21
C LEU A 225 9.66 5.46 18.22
N ASP A 226 10.88 5.33 18.74
CA ASP A 226 12.07 5.01 17.93
C ASP A 226 12.29 3.50 17.87
N CYS A 227 11.28 2.77 17.39
CA CYS A 227 11.25 1.31 17.39
C CYS A 227 11.85 0.66 16.14
N ILE A 228 12.09 1.41 15.06
CA ILE A 228 12.71 0.88 13.84
C ILE A 228 14.14 1.35 13.75
N LYS A 229 15.10 0.42 13.87
CA LYS A 229 16.54 0.72 13.81
C LYS A 229 17.12 0.45 12.44
N THR A 230 18.05 1.30 12.02
CA THR A 230 18.87 1.09 10.83
C THR A 230 20.20 0.46 11.24
N LEU A 231 20.52 -0.69 10.66
CA LEU A 231 21.86 -1.26 10.77
C LEU A 231 22.59 -0.96 9.45
N ARG A 232 23.65 -0.14 9.54
CA ARG A 232 24.42 0.29 8.36
C ARG A 232 24.87 -0.93 7.56
N ASN A 233 24.65 -0.88 6.24
CA ASN A 233 24.97 -1.92 5.26
C ASN A 233 24.27 -3.29 5.48
N ALA A 234 23.40 -3.43 6.49
CA ALA A 234 22.70 -4.69 6.79
C ALA A 234 21.19 -4.59 6.57
N GLY A 235 20.54 -3.46 6.92
CA GLY A 235 19.11 -3.30 6.73
C GLY A 235 18.38 -2.69 7.92
N TYR A 236 17.19 -3.19 8.20
CA TYR A 236 16.27 -2.66 9.21
C TYR A 236 15.80 -3.74 10.17
N ALA A 237 15.57 -3.36 11.42
CA ALA A 237 15.04 -4.25 12.46
C ALA A 237 14.02 -3.49 13.31
N LEU A 238 13.00 -4.19 13.79
CA LEU A 238 12.15 -3.68 14.86
C LEU A 238 12.85 -3.95 16.19
N ALA A 239 13.39 -2.88 16.79
CA ALA A 239 14.00 -2.93 18.12
C ALA A 239 12.96 -2.47 19.14
N VAL A 240 12.29 -3.42 19.76
CA VAL A 240 11.34 -3.16 20.84
C VAL A 240 11.96 -3.66 22.14
N GLY A 241 11.92 -2.79 23.15
CA GLY A 241 12.18 -3.22 24.51
C GLY A 241 11.24 -4.39 24.84
N LYS A 242 11.75 -5.46 25.41
CA LYS A 242 10.88 -6.52 25.97
C LYS A 242 10.03 -5.84 27.03
N SER A 243 8.72 -5.70 26.80
CA SER A 243 7.79 -5.44 27.89
C SER A 243 8.00 -6.56 28.89
N GLY A 244 8.57 -6.23 30.05
CA GLY A 244 8.75 -7.19 31.11
C GLY A 244 7.40 -7.75 31.47
N ALA A 245 7.25 -9.06 31.39
CA ALA A 245 6.17 -9.76 32.08
C ALA A 245 6.38 -9.49 33.56
N ALA A 246 5.48 -8.74 34.15
CA ALA A 246 5.25 -8.70 35.57
C ALA A 246 4.06 -9.60 35.89
#